data_82c0811071193e972a9c66576afb1684
#
_entry.id   82c0811071193e972a9c66576afb1684
#
_cell.length_a   1.000
_cell.length_b   1.000
_cell.length_c   1.000
_cell.angle_alpha   90.00
_cell.angle_beta   90.00
_cell.angle_gamma   90.00
#
_symmetry.space_group_name_H-M   'P 1'
#
loop_
_entity.id
_entity.type
_entity.pdbx_description
1 polymer ?
#
loop_
_entity_poly.entity_id
_entity_poly.type
_entity_poly.pdbx_seq_one_letter_code
_entity_poly.pdbx_strand_id
1 'polypeptide(L)'
;IITTDLDGDVGVEIKANAKGSIVIIHAHGDNIQALEKYVPKFRGKILGSTQSTPYTRLVNFGGFTDGDRAVCLASHFRAREILLKNFDFEDVSAERPEDREVKLKKLGWARKIIEECSKKTVIKFV
;
A
#
# COMPACT_ATOMS: atom_id res chain seq x y z
N ILE A 1 -4.08 -2.99 10.46
CA ILE A 1 -3.76 -3.49 9.10
C ILE A 1 -2.56 -2.70 8.60
N ILE A 2 -1.62 -3.38 7.96
CA ILE A 2 -0.43 -2.81 7.30
C ILE A 2 -0.51 -3.19 5.82
N THR A 3 -0.27 -2.26 4.92
CA THR A 3 -0.06 -2.52 3.49
C THR A 3 1.40 -2.24 3.16
N THR A 4 2.04 -3.13 2.44
CA THR A 4 3.49 -3.06 2.17
C THR A 4 3.84 -3.83 0.89
N ASP A 5 4.88 -3.39 0.20
CA ASP A 5 5.57 -4.16 -0.85
C ASP A 5 6.93 -4.72 -0.37
N LEU A 6 7.18 -4.62 0.95
CA LEU A 6 8.38 -5.09 1.65
C LEU A 6 9.66 -4.30 1.33
N ASP A 7 9.54 -3.01 1.01
CA ASP A 7 10.68 -2.11 0.77
C ASP A 7 11.04 -1.25 2.00
N GLY A 8 10.16 -1.23 3.04
CA GLY A 8 10.37 -0.49 4.28
C GLY A 8 11.06 -1.30 5.38
N ASP A 9 10.76 -0.95 6.66
CA ASP A 9 11.25 -1.71 7.83
C ASP A 9 10.43 -2.98 8.05
N VAL A 10 10.72 -3.99 7.26
CA VAL A 10 10.05 -5.30 7.31
C VAL A 10 10.17 -5.95 8.69
N GLY A 11 11.22 -5.64 9.45
CA GLY A 11 11.40 -6.17 10.81
C GLY A 11 10.30 -5.67 11.77
N VAL A 12 9.90 -4.42 11.64
CA VAL A 12 8.77 -3.83 12.40
C VAL A 12 7.46 -4.45 11.96
N GLU A 13 7.26 -4.65 10.67
CA GLU A 13 6.04 -5.26 10.12
C GLU A 13 5.85 -6.70 10.61
N ILE A 14 6.91 -7.52 10.60
CA ILE A 14 6.90 -8.89 11.12
C ILE A 14 6.55 -8.90 12.61
N LYS A 15 7.14 -7.99 13.41
CA LYS A 15 6.83 -7.87 14.84
C LYS A 15 5.37 -7.45 15.07
N ALA A 16 4.85 -6.52 14.29
CA ALA A 16 3.45 -6.09 14.38
C ALA A 16 2.50 -7.23 13.98
N ASN A 17 2.84 -8.00 12.94
CA ASN A 17 2.08 -9.18 12.53
C ASN A 17 2.01 -10.24 13.62
N ALA A 18 3.13 -10.52 14.29
CA ALA A 18 3.19 -11.46 15.41
C ALA A 18 2.34 -11.00 16.61
N LYS A 19 2.08 -9.69 16.74
CA LYS A 19 1.18 -9.09 17.77
C LYS A 19 -0.27 -8.98 17.31
N GLY A 20 -0.63 -9.52 16.14
CA GLY A 20 -2.01 -9.59 15.65
C GLY A 20 -2.38 -8.63 14.54
N SER A 21 -1.45 -7.79 14.04
CA SER A 21 -1.72 -6.98 12.86
C SER A 21 -1.89 -7.87 11.63
N ILE A 22 -2.90 -7.58 10.82
CA ILE A 22 -3.03 -8.17 9.48
C ILE A 22 -2.09 -7.42 8.54
N VAL A 23 -1.27 -8.13 7.79
CA VAL A 23 -0.36 -7.54 6.81
C VAL A 23 -0.80 -7.93 5.40
N ILE A 24 -1.01 -6.92 4.56
CA ILE A 24 -1.34 -7.08 3.15
C ILE A 24 -0.07 -6.83 2.35
N ILE A 25 0.46 -7.90 1.80
CA ILE A 25 1.73 -7.89 1.07
C ILE A 25 1.45 -7.80 -0.42
N HIS A 26 1.95 -6.74 -1.06
CA HIS A 26 1.76 -6.50 -2.48
C HIS A 26 2.87 -7.15 -3.31
N ALA A 27 2.46 -7.91 -4.32
CA ALA A 27 3.35 -8.52 -5.31
C ALA A 27 3.22 -7.77 -6.64
N HIS A 28 4.31 -7.13 -7.09
CA HIS A 28 4.32 -6.36 -8.34
C HIS A 28 5.44 -6.74 -9.32
N GLY A 29 6.10 -7.88 -9.08
CA GLY A 29 7.12 -8.43 -9.96
C GLY A 29 8.55 -8.00 -9.62
N ASP A 30 8.79 -6.75 -9.27
CA ASP A 30 10.13 -6.26 -8.93
C ASP A 30 10.57 -6.67 -7.51
N ASN A 31 9.63 -7.08 -6.66
CA ASN A 31 9.89 -7.44 -5.27
C ASN A 31 9.93 -8.95 -4.99
N ILE A 32 10.12 -9.80 -6.01
CA ILE A 32 10.15 -11.27 -5.85
C ILE A 32 11.15 -11.71 -4.79
N GLN A 33 12.36 -11.17 -4.80
CA GLN A 33 13.39 -11.52 -3.82
C GLN A 33 12.98 -11.17 -2.38
N ALA A 34 12.32 -10.02 -2.20
CA ALA A 34 11.79 -9.62 -0.89
C ALA A 34 10.66 -10.56 -0.44
N LEU A 35 9.76 -10.93 -1.35
CA LEU A 35 8.70 -11.90 -1.08
C LEU A 35 9.27 -13.25 -0.61
N GLU A 36 10.22 -13.81 -1.36
CA GLU A 36 10.88 -15.10 -1.01
C GLU A 36 11.59 -15.03 0.33
N LYS A 37 12.26 -13.91 0.62
CA LYS A 37 13.03 -13.71 1.84
C LYS A 37 12.17 -13.48 3.08
N TYR A 38 11.08 -12.72 2.95
CA TYR A 38 10.36 -12.20 4.11
C TYR A 38 9.00 -12.84 4.35
N VAL A 39 8.23 -13.23 3.32
CA VAL A 39 6.92 -13.85 3.50
C VAL A 39 6.95 -15.05 4.45
N PRO A 40 7.94 -15.96 4.38
CA PRO A 40 8.03 -17.10 5.29
C PRO A 40 8.25 -16.73 6.76
N LYS A 41 8.62 -15.48 7.07
CA LYS A 41 8.89 -15.02 8.43
C LYS A 41 7.65 -14.47 9.14
N PHE A 42 6.60 -14.13 8.42
CA PHE A 42 5.33 -13.73 9.01
C PHE A 42 4.64 -14.93 9.66
N ARG A 43 4.19 -14.78 10.90
CA ARG A 43 3.56 -15.86 11.69
C ARG A 43 2.09 -15.60 11.98
N GLY A 44 1.63 -14.37 11.74
CA GLY A 44 0.23 -13.97 11.90
C GLY A 44 -0.55 -14.01 10.60
N LYS A 45 -1.62 -13.22 10.54
CA LYS A 45 -2.49 -13.14 9.35
C LYS A 45 -1.83 -12.31 8.27
N ILE A 46 -1.68 -12.90 7.08
CA ILE A 46 -1.22 -12.21 5.88
C ILE A 46 -2.23 -12.38 4.74
N LEU A 47 -2.26 -11.42 3.84
CA LEU A 47 -3.04 -11.45 2.60
C LEU A 47 -2.14 -11.00 1.45
N GLY A 48 -2.04 -11.80 0.41
CA GLY A 48 -1.32 -11.42 -0.80
C GLY A 48 -2.18 -10.56 -1.71
N SER A 49 -1.64 -9.47 -2.22
CA SER A 49 -2.29 -8.62 -3.21
C SER A 49 -1.46 -8.48 -4.49
N THR A 50 -2.13 -8.17 -5.59
CA THR A 50 -1.51 -7.96 -6.91
C THR A 50 -2.13 -6.75 -7.59
N GLN A 51 -1.43 -6.19 -8.58
CA GLN A 51 -1.95 -5.11 -9.43
C GLN A 51 -2.57 -5.62 -10.75
N SER A 52 -2.46 -6.91 -11.02
CA SER A 52 -3.04 -7.56 -12.20
C SER A 52 -4.30 -8.35 -11.84
N THR A 53 -4.81 -9.14 -12.78
CA THR A 53 -5.90 -10.07 -12.52
C THR A 53 -5.50 -11.04 -11.41
N PRO A 54 -6.25 -11.12 -10.31
CA PRO A 54 -5.92 -12.00 -9.20
C PRO A 54 -5.88 -13.46 -9.64
N TYR A 55 -4.88 -14.19 -9.14
CA TYR A 55 -4.76 -15.62 -9.35
C TYR A 55 -4.82 -16.33 -7.98
N THR A 56 -5.61 -17.39 -7.90
CA THR A 56 -5.82 -18.20 -6.71
C THR A 56 -6.31 -17.40 -5.49
N ARG A 57 -5.45 -17.23 -4.46
CA ARG A 57 -5.78 -16.58 -3.18
C ARG A 57 -5.31 -15.12 -3.10
N LEU A 58 -4.82 -14.57 -4.20
CA LEU A 58 -4.45 -13.16 -4.27
C LEU A 58 -5.69 -12.29 -4.43
N VAL A 59 -5.61 -11.05 -3.98
CA VAL A 59 -6.65 -10.04 -4.14
C VAL A 59 -6.13 -8.82 -4.89
N ASN A 60 -7.04 -8.06 -5.50
CA ASN A 60 -6.73 -6.76 -6.07
C ASN A 60 -7.86 -5.79 -5.69
N PHE A 61 -7.57 -4.87 -4.78
CA PHE A 61 -8.52 -3.82 -4.37
C PHE A 61 -8.29 -2.51 -5.13
N GLY A 62 -7.36 -2.50 -6.09
CA GLY A 62 -6.89 -1.30 -6.76
C GLY A 62 -5.73 -0.63 -6.00
N GLY A 63 -5.37 0.57 -6.47
CA GLY A 63 -4.23 1.31 -5.96
C GLY A 63 -2.97 1.11 -6.80
N PHE A 64 -2.03 2.03 -6.65
CA PHE A 64 -0.76 2.05 -7.38
C PHE A 64 0.44 2.13 -6.43
N THR A 65 0.38 2.97 -5.39
CA THR A 65 1.36 3.04 -4.30
C THR A 65 0.76 2.46 -3.02
N ASP A 66 1.55 2.21 -1.98
CA ASP A 66 1.03 1.62 -0.73
C ASP A 66 -0.03 2.50 -0.07
N GLY A 67 0.14 3.82 -0.13
CA GLY A 67 -0.81 4.77 0.46
C GLY A 67 -2.19 4.71 -0.20
N ASP A 68 -2.26 4.83 -1.51
CA ASP A 68 -3.53 4.78 -2.23
C ASP A 68 -4.11 3.36 -2.29
N ARG A 69 -3.29 2.30 -2.20
CA ARG A 69 -3.76 0.93 -1.97
C ARG A 69 -4.48 0.80 -0.63
N ALA A 70 -3.93 1.39 0.42
CA ALA A 70 -4.58 1.40 1.73
C ALA A 70 -5.93 2.14 1.68
N VAL A 71 -6.00 3.24 0.93
CA VAL A 71 -7.26 3.96 0.69
C VAL A 71 -8.27 3.11 -0.09
N CYS A 72 -7.84 2.47 -1.17
CA CYS A 72 -8.69 1.57 -1.95
C CYS A 72 -9.23 0.42 -1.09
N LEU A 73 -8.37 -0.18 -0.27
CA LEU A 73 -8.74 -1.23 0.67
C LEU A 73 -9.81 -0.73 1.65
N ALA A 74 -9.57 0.39 2.32
CA ALA A 74 -10.49 0.96 3.29
C ALA A 74 -11.84 1.32 2.65
N SER A 75 -11.82 1.89 1.46
CA SER A 75 -13.02 2.21 0.67
C SER A 75 -13.78 0.94 0.25
N HIS A 76 -13.07 -0.11 -0.17
CA HIS A 76 -13.68 -1.40 -0.53
C HIS A 76 -14.46 -2.01 0.65
N PHE A 77 -13.88 -1.94 1.86
CA PHE A 77 -14.54 -2.41 3.09
C PHE A 77 -15.47 -1.36 3.71
N ARG A 78 -15.86 -0.33 2.95
CA ARG A 78 -16.84 0.68 3.32
C ARG A 78 -16.48 1.42 4.61
N ALA A 79 -15.21 1.79 4.76
CA ALA A 79 -14.82 2.69 5.84
C ALA A 79 -15.70 3.95 5.82
N ARG A 80 -16.19 4.36 6.97
CA ARG A 80 -17.04 5.56 7.10
C ARG A 80 -16.27 6.82 6.75
N GLU A 81 -15.02 6.88 7.15
CA GLU A 81 -14.12 8.00 6.95
C GLU A 81 -12.68 7.49 6.86
N ILE A 82 -11.87 8.14 6.05
CA ILE A 82 -10.43 7.89 5.91
C ILE A 82 -9.69 9.19 6.20
N LEU A 83 -8.79 9.18 7.18
CA LEU A 83 -7.91 10.30 7.51
C LEU A 83 -6.52 10.02 6.96
N LEU A 84 -6.05 10.85 6.03
CA LEU A 84 -4.72 10.77 5.46
C LEU A 84 -3.80 11.73 6.22
N LYS A 85 -2.94 11.17 7.04
CA LYS A 85 -1.99 11.93 7.83
C LYS A 85 -0.63 11.99 7.14
N ASN A 86 -0.06 13.21 7.04
CA ASN A 86 1.24 13.44 6.40
C ASN A 86 1.29 12.91 4.95
N PHE A 87 0.17 12.99 4.24
CA PHE A 87 0.08 12.56 2.85
C PHE A 87 0.22 13.78 1.95
N ASP A 88 1.37 13.90 1.29
CA ASP A 88 1.66 14.99 0.37
C ASP A 88 1.93 14.42 -1.03
N PHE A 89 1.18 14.90 -2.02
CA PHE A 89 1.33 14.47 -3.41
C PHE A 89 2.49 15.16 -4.16
N GLU A 90 3.16 16.09 -3.52
CA GLU A 90 4.25 16.86 -4.12
C GLU A 90 5.57 16.67 -3.38
N ASP A 91 5.56 15.98 -2.24
CA ASP A 91 6.77 15.75 -1.46
C ASP A 91 7.66 14.67 -2.10
N VAL A 92 8.77 15.13 -2.64
CA VAL A 92 9.86 14.31 -3.19
C VAL A 92 11.18 14.62 -2.51
N SER A 93 11.15 15.22 -1.32
CA SER A 93 12.35 15.68 -0.59
C SER A 93 13.28 14.52 -0.21
N ALA A 94 12.71 13.33 0.06
CA ALA A 94 13.47 12.13 0.41
C ALA A 94 14.07 11.40 -0.81
N GLU A 95 13.66 11.78 -2.04
CA GLU A 95 14.11 11.09 -3.25
C GLU A 95 15.41 11.69 -3.80
N ARG A 96 16.23 10.83 -4.41
CA ARG A 96 17.38 11.31 -5.19
C ARG A 96 16.90 12.18 -6.36
N PRO A 97 17.64 13.19 -6.78
CA PRO A 97 17.22 14.11 -7.87
C PRO A 97 16.73 13.39 -9.13
N GLU A 98 17.42 12.31 -9.53
CA GLU A 98 17.10 11.51 -10.70
C GLU A 98 15.78 10.73 -10.59
N ASP A 99 15.33 10.42 -9.38
CA ASP A 99 14.12 9.65 -9.12
C ASP A 99 12.88 10.54 -8.90
N ARG A 100 13.06 11.85 -8.69
CA ARG A 100 11.97 12.79 -8.33
C ARG A 100 10.87 12.86 -9.37
N GLU A 101 11.21 12.87 -10.65
CA GLU A 101 10.21 12.91 -11.73
C GLU A 101 9.34 11.66 -11.74
N VAL A 102 9.95 10.49 -11.53
CA VAL A 102 9.23 9.21 -11.47
C VAL A 102 8.32 9.19 -10.24
N LYS A 103 8.81 9.68 -9.09
CA LYS A 103 8.01 9.78 -7.86
C LYS A 103 6.82 10.70 -8.04
N LEU A 104 6.99 11.89 -8.63
CA LEU A 104 5.88 12.82 -8.91
C LEU A 104 4.81 12.19 -9.81
N LYS A 105 5.22 11.43 -10.83
CA LYS A 105 4.27 10.69 -11.67
C LYS A 105 3.48 9.65 -10.86
N LYS A 106 4.15 8.92 -9.96
CA LYS A 106 3.49 7.96 -9.05
C LYS A 106 2.51 8.65 -8.13
N LEU A 107 2.90 9.78 -7.51
CA LEU A 107 2.03 10.58 -6.64
C LEU A 107 0.84 11.17 -7.41
N GLY A 108 1.03 11.58 -8.66
CA GLY A 108 -0.05 12.02 -9.54
C GLY A 108 -1.09 10.93 -9.81
N TRP A 109 -0.67 9.67 -9.96
CA TRP A 109 -1.59 8.54 -10.04
C TRP A 109 -2.28 8.27 -8.72
N ALA A 110 -1.54 8.30 -7.60
CA ALA A 110 -2.13 8.15 -6.26
C ALA A 110 -3.24 9.20 -6.01
N ARG A 111 -3.01 10.47 -6.39
CA ARG A 111 -4.02 11.54 -6.30
C ARG A 111 -5.30 11.16 -7.04
N LYS A 112 -5.21 10.75 -8.31
CA LYS A 112 -6.37 10.36 -9.12
C LYS A 112 -7.14 9.20 -8.51
N ILE A 113 -6.43 8.20 -8.00
CA ILE A 113 -7.03 7.03 -7.35
C ILE A 113 -7.77 7.43 -6.07
N ILE A 114 -7.17 8.28 -5.24
CA ILE A 114 -7.79 8.78 -4.01
C ILE A 114 -9.02 9.64 -4.33
N GLU A 115 -8.96 10.49 -5.34
CA GLU A 115 -10.11 11.25 -5.83
C GLU A 115 -11.25 10.34 -6.28
N GLU A 116 -10.96 9.24 -6.96
CA GLU A 116 -11.99 8.26 -7.34
C GLU A 116 -12.60 7.57 -6.10
N CYS A 117 -11.78 7.20 -5.12
CA CYS A 117 -12.26 6.65 -3.85
C CYS A 117 -13.13 7.64 -3.06
N SER A 118 -12.84 8.94 -3.15
CA SER A 118 -13.58 9.99 -2.45
C SER A 118 -15.04 10.12 -2.89
N LYS A 119 -15.38 9.60 -4.06
CA LYS A 119 -16.78 9.52 -4.52
C LYS A 119 -17.62 8.53 -3.70
N LYS A 120 -16.99 7.63 -2.97
CA LYS A 120 -17.65 6.55 -2.21
C LYS A 120 -17.40 6.62 -0.71
N THR A 121 -16.34 7.30 -0.29
CA THR A 121 -15.90 7.35 1.11
C THR A 121 -15.41 8.75 1.43
N VAL A 122 -15.73 9.27 2.62
CA VAL A 122 -15.24 10.57 3.08
C VAL A 122 -13.73 10.47 3.33
N ILE A 123 -12.94 11.27 2.61
CA ILE A 123 -11.48 11.31 2.76
C ILE A 123 -11.06 12.71 3.18
N LYS A 124 -10.27 12.82 4.24
CA LYS A 124 -9.75 14.07 4.79
C LYS A 124 -8.23 13.99 4.92
N PHE A 125 -7.57 15.09 4.58
CA PHE A 125 -6.14 15.28 4.80
C PHE A 125 -5.92 16.01 6.13
N VAL A 126 -5.04 15.50 6.98
CA VAL A 126 -4.80 15.98 8.35
C VAL A 126 -3.31 16.04 8.68
#